data_4bcad5bd5d46400261b730551a018278
#
_entry.id   4bcad5bd5d46400261b730551a018278
#
_cell.length_a   1.000
_cell.length_b   1.000
_cell.length_c   1.000
_cell.angle_alpha   90.00
_cell.angle_beta   90.00
_cell.angle_gamma   90.00
#
_symmetry.space_group_name_H-M   'P 1'
#
loop_
_entity.id
_entity.type
_entity.pdbx_description
1 polymer ?
#
loop_
_entity_poly.entity_id
_entity_poly.type
_entity_poly.pdbx_seq_one_letter_code
_entity_poly.pdbx_strand_id
1 'polypeptide(L)'
;MSEDKVITAHITETGQSAYAVAIEVNGHSLKGDEPESFGGGNTGPAPYDFLLASLGECTAMTVRWYAIQQKWPLEKVEVTLTHQKVGKVDKFEKTITVHGDKLTGEQRQKLIEIAAKCPVQRTLEGKVEITTV
;
A
#
# COMPACT_ATOMS: atom_id res chain seq x y z
N MET A 1 -10.11 0.66 -12.26
CA MET A 1 -9.75 1.95 -11.63
C MET A 1 -9.64 3.01 -12.71
N SER A 2 -10.10 4.20 -12.41
CA SER A 2 -10.06 5.31 -13.36
C SER A 2 -8.71 6.03 -13.27
N GLU A 3 -8.02 6.19 -14.40
CA GLU A 3 -6.74 6.88 -14.47
C GLU A 3 -6.89 8.40 -14.46
N ASP A 4 -8.08 8.91 -14.83
CA ASP A 4 -8.35 10.34 -14.95
C ASP A 4 -8.91 10.96 -13.67
N LYS A 5 -9.08 10.16 -12.63
CA LYS A 5 -9.70 10.62 -11.40
C LYS A 5 -8.71 11.39 -10.54
N VAL A 6 -9.13 12.58 -10.09
CA VAL A 6 -8.38 13.35 -9.12
C VAL A 6 -8.79 12.92 -7.72
N ILE A 7 -7.81 12.54 -6.91
CA ILE A 7 -8.02 12.15 -5.52
C ILE A 7 -7.43 13.27 -4.65
N THR A 8 -8.22 13.74 -3.68
CA THR A 8 -7.81 14.83 -2.79
C THR A 8 -7.63 14.32 -1.37
N ALA A 9 -6.52 14.69 -0.75
CA ALA A 9 -6.29 14.46 0.67
C ALA A 9 -6.00 15.79 1.35
N HIS A 10 -6.52 15.97 2.56
CA HIS A 10 -6.26 17.16 3.38
C HIS A 10 -5.67 16.72 4.71
N ILE A 11 -4.52 17.27 5.05
CA ILE A 11 -3.79 16.89 6.26
C ILE A 11 -3.62 18.12 7.15
N THR A 12 -4.00 17.99 8.43
CA THR A 12 -3.93 19.08 9.40
C THR A 12 -3.27 18.59 10.68
N GLU A 13 -2.37 19.38 11.23
CA GLU A 13 -1.81 19.09 12.55
C GLU A 13 -2.91 19.13 13.61
N THR A 14 -2.84 18.22 14.58
CA THR A 14 -3.85 18.14 15.66
C THR A 14 -3.37 18.74 16.97
N GLY A 15 -2.07 18.82 17.18
CA GLY A 15 -1.50 19.26 18.45
C GLY A 15 -1.47 18.19 19.54
N GLN A 16 -1.95 16.97 19.25
CA GLN A 16 -1.92 15.87 20.23
C GLN A 16 -0.50 15.44 20.55
N SER A 17 0.40 15.60 19.60
CA SER A 17 1.85 15.41 19.77
C SER A 17 2.55 16.39 18.85
N ALA A 18 3.87 16.39 18.85
CA ALA A 18 4.65 17.29 18.00
C ALA A 18 4.39 17.05 16.51
N TYR A 19 4.02 15.82 16.13
CA TYR A 19 3.87 15.44 14.72
C TYR A 19 2.49 14.87 14.36
N ALA A 20 1.58 14.78 15.33
CA ALA A 20 0.26 14.19 15.07
C ALA A 20 -0.53 14.98 14.04
N VAL A 21 -1.10 14.27 13.08
CA VAL A 21 -1.92 14.86 12.02
C VAL A 21 -3.25 14.12 11.88
N ALA A 22 -4.26 14.86 11.46
CA ALA A 22 -5.53 14.29 10.99
C ALA A 22 -5.49 14.26 9.48
N ILE A 23 -5.94 13.17 8.90
CA ILE A 23 -5.95 12.95 7.45
C ILE A 23 -7.37 12.69 7.01
N GLU A 24 -7.85 13.50 6.05
CA GLU A 24 -9.13 13.29 5.41
C GLU A 24 -8.87 12.95 3.94
N VAL A 25 -9.26 11.79 3.50
CA VAL A 25 -9.09 11.36 2.12
C VAL A 25 -10.28 10.56 1.66
N ASN A 26 -10.91 11.01 0.58
CA ASN A 26 -12.04 10.32 -0.05
C ASN A 26 -13.15 9.91 0.94
N GLY A 27 -13.48 10.79 1.89
CA GLY A 27 -14.51 10.55 2.90
C GLY A 27 -14.08 9.73 4.10
N HIS A 28 -12.81 9.36 4.17
CA HIS A 28 -12.25 8.59 5.29
C HIS A 28 -11.40 9.48 6.17
N SER A 29 -11.49 9.25 7.48
CA SER A 29 -10.69 9.98 8.49
C SER A 29 -9.65 9.05 9.07
N LEU A 30 -8.39 9.45 8.97
CA LEU A 30 -7.26 8.67 9.45
C LEU A 30 -6.39 9.55 10.34
N LYS A 31 -5.54 8.92 11.14
CA LYS A 31 -4.56 9.60 11.95
C LYS A 31 -3.16 9.21 11.53
N GLY A 32 -2.24 10.17 11.57
CA GLY A 32 -0.83 9.91 11.36
C GLY A 32 0.00 10.54 12.47
N ASP A 33 1.14 9.95 12.77
CA ASP A 33 2.05 10.45 13.79
C ASP A 33 3.43 9.80 13.59
N GLU A 34 4.40 10.23 14.34
CA GLU A 34 5.69 9.55 14.45
C GLU A 34 5.70 8.70 15.71
N PRO A 35 6.52 7.64 15.76
CA PRO A 35 6.70 6.88 16.99
C PRO A 35 7.43 7.71 18.04
N GLU A 36 7.33 7.30 19.30
CA GLU A 36 7.95 8.02 20.40
C GLU A 36 9.46 8.13 20.23
N SER A 37 10.11 7.13 19.62
CA SER A 37 11.54 7.15 19.33
C SER A 37 11.97 8.31 18.43
N PHE A 38 11.04 8.89 17.67
CA PHE A 38 11.28 10.06 16.82
C PHE A 38 10.58 11.32 17.32
N GLY A 39 10.14 11.31 18.57
CA GLY A 39 9.54 12.50 19.20
C GLY A 39 8.04 12.63 19.01
N GLY A 40 7.38 11.65 18.44
CA GLY A 40 5.94 11.64 18.27
C GLY A 40 5.21 11.02 19.46
N GLY A 41 3.90 10.92 19.34
CA GLY A 41 3.02 10.31 20.34
C GLY A 41 2.54 8.91 19.98
N ASN A 42 2.94 8.40 18.82
CA ASN A 42 2.54 7.08 18.32
C ASN A 42 1.01 6.92 18.25
N THR A 43 0.31 7.99 17.87
CA THR A 43 -1.16 7.99 17.79
C THR A 43 -1.69 7.52 16.44
N GLY A 44 -0.81 7.19 15.51
CA GLY A 44 -1.16 6.69 14.20
C GLY A 44 0.08 6.23 13.43
N PRO A 45 -0.10 5.64 12.24
CA PRO A 45 1.03 5.21 11.42
C PRO A 45 1.90 6.38 10.97
N ALA A 46 3.20 6.13 10.83
CA ALA A 46 4.15 7.09 10.28
C ALA A 46 4.06 7.11 8.75
N PRO A 47 4.65 8.12 8.07
CA PRO A 47 4.49 8.27 6.62
C PRO A 47 4.87 7.04 5.79
N TYR A 48 6.00 6.39 6.07
CA TYR A 48 6.39 5.19 5.31
C TYR A 48 5.52 3.99 5.61
N ASP A 49 4.88 3.94 6.79
CA ASP A 49 3.90 2.91 7.10
C ASP A 49 2.72 3.01 6.15
N PHE A 50 2.29 4.21 5.81
CA PHE A 50 1.23 4.43 4.83
C PHE A 50 1.65 4.01 3.42
N LEU A 51 2.91 4.21 3.03
CA LEU A 51 3.41 3.73 1.75
C LEU A 51 3.35 2.20 1.68
N LEU A 52 3.79 1.52 2.74
CA LEU A 52 3.71 0.07 2.82
C LEU A 52 2.27 -0.42 2.77
N ALA A 53 1.39 0.20 3.56
CA ALA A 53 -0.03 -0.16 3.60
C ALA A 53 -0.68 0.02 2.23
N SER A 54 -0.38 1.13 1.56
CA SER A 54 -0.90 1.42 0.22
C SER A 54 -0.42 0.39 -0.80
N LEU A 55 0.87 0.08 -0.81
CA LEU A 55 1.43 -0.90 -1.74
C LEU A 55 0.84 -2.29 -1.48
N GLY A 56 0.70 -2.68 -0.21
CA GLY A 56 0.13 -3.97 0.16
C GLY A 56 -1.35 -4.09 -0.18
N GLU A 57 -2.12 -3.04 0.09
CA GLU A 57 -3.54 -2.99 -0.25
C GLU A 57 -3.74 -3.14 -1.76
N CYS A 58 -2.99 -2.37 -2.53
CA CYS A 58 -3.08 -2.42 -3.99
C CYS A 58 -2.70 -3.80 -4.53
N THR A 59 -1.65 -4.39 -3.97
CA THR A 59 -1.20 -5.73 -4.37
C THR A 59 -2.28 -6.78 -4.10
N ALA A 60 -2.84 -6.78 -2.88
CA ALA A 60 -3.88 -7.74 -2.51
C ALA A 60 -5.13 -7.59 -3.39
N MET A 61 -5.55 -6.34 -3.62
CA MET A 61 -6.73 -6.06 -4.45
C MET A 61 -6.50 -6.45 -5.91
N THR A 62 -5.30 -6.27 -6.43
CA THR A 62 -4.94 -6.62 -7.80
C THR A 62 -4.98 -8.14 -8.00
N VAL A 63 -4.43 -8.89 -7.04
CA VAL A 63 -4.48 -10.36 -7.07
C VAL A 63 -5.92 -10.85 -7.01
N ARG A 64 -6.72 -10.30 -6.10
CA ARG A 64 -8.15 -10.64 -5.98
C ARG A 64 -8.90 -10.33 -7.27
N TRP A 65 -8.68 -9.14 -7.82
CA TRP A 65 -9.32 -8.74 -9.07
C TRP A 65 -9.03 -9.73 -10.20
N TYR A 66 -7.78 -10.13 -10.35
CA TYR A 66 -7.40 -11.07 -11.40
C TYR A 66 -8.07 -12.43 -11.19
N ALA A 67 -8.08 -12.94 -9.97
CA ALA A 67 -8.74 -14.21 -9.66
C ALA A 67 -10.24 -14.15 -9.97
N ILE A 68 -10.90 -13.03 -9.67
CA ILE A 68 -12.32 -12.84 -10.01
C ILE A 68 -12.52 -12.88 -11.52
N GLN A 69 -11.69 -12.18 -12.29
CA GLN A 69 -11.79 -12.14 -13.75
C GLN A 69 -11.61 -13.52 -14.37
N GLN A 70 -10.71 -14.32 -13.83
CA GLN A 70 -10.44 -15.67 -14.30
C GLN A 70 -11.39 -16.72 -13.72
N LYS A 71 -12.19 -16.34 -12.74
CA LYS A 71 -13.07 -17.24 -11.98
C LYS A 71 -12.27 -18.37 -11.31
N TRP A 72 -11.10 -18.02 -10.79
CA TRP A 72 -10.24 -18.95 -10.07
C TRP A 72 -10.63 -19.03 -8.59
N PRO A 73 -10.48 -20.22 -7.98
CA PRO A 73 -10.94 -20.45 -6.59
C PRO A 73 -9.94 -19.92 -5.54
N LEU A 74 -9.65 -18.62 -5.59
CA LEU A 74 -8.85 -17.96 -4.59
C LEU A 74 -9.70 -17.67 -3.35
N GLU A 75 -9.31 -18.23 -2.21
CA GLU A 75 -10.04 -18.05 -0.96
C GLU A 75 -9.58 -16.81 -0.20
N LYS A 76 -8.26 -16.58 -0.17
CA LYS A 76 -7.69 -15.49 0.61
C LYS A 76 -6.31 -15.11 0.05
N VAL A 77 -5.97 -13.85 0.09
CA VAL A 77 -4.63 -13.37 -0.23
C VAL A 77 -4.08 -12.57 0.95
N GLU A 78 -2.81 -12.80 1.26
CA GLU A 78 -2.09 -12.05 2.29
C GLU A 78 -0.82 -11.48 1.70
N VAL A 79 -0.48 -10.27 2.10
CA VAL A 79 0.73 -9.60 1.65
C VAL A 79 1.48 -9.05 2.86
N THR A 80 2.74 -9.42 2.98
CA THR A 80 3.63 -8.86 4.01
C THR A 80 4.69 -8.05 3.28
N LEU A 81 4.96 -6.84 3.77
CA LEU A 81 5.90 -5.95 3.13
C LEU A 81 6.91 -5.44 4.12
N THR A 82 8.12 -5.24 3.63
CA THR A 82 9.15 -4.55 4.37
C THR A 82 9.71 -3.41 3.52
N HIS A 83 10.20 -2.39 4.19
CA HIS A 83 10.89 -1.26 3.57
C HIS A 83 12.21 -1.05 4.27
N GLN A 84 13.26 -0.86 3.51
CA GLN A 84 14.57 -0.56 4.05
C GLN A 84 15.27 0.39 3.08
N LYS A 85 15.88 1.43 3.63
CA LYS A 85 16.73 2.32 2.84
C LYS A 85 18.17 1.83 2.94
N VAL A 86 18.75 1.49 1.78
CA VAL A 86 20.13 1.04 1.68
C VAL A 86 20.88 2.04 0.80
N GLY A 87 21.73 2.86 1.41
CA GLY A 87 22.38 3.97 0.71
C GLY A 87 21.33 4.96 0.24
N LYS A 88 21.21 5.15 -1.07
CA LYS A 88 20.23 6.06 -1.68
C LYS A 88 19.05 5.31 -2.31
N VAL A 89 18.96 4.00 -2.07
CA VAL A 89 17.93 3.18 -2.68
C VAL A 89 16.91 2.76 -1.61
N ASP A 90 15.64 2.97 -1.91
CA ASP A 90 14.55 2.48 -1.09
C ASP A 90 14.15 1.10 -1.59
N LYS A 91 14.32 0.10 -0.74
CA LYS A 91 13.99 -1.29 -1.07
C LYS A 91 12.71 -1.72 -0.39
N PHE A 92 11.75 -2.14 -1.20
CA PHE A 92 10.50 -2.71 -0.76
C PHE A 92 10.49 -4.19 -1.13
N GLU A 93 10.18 -5.04 -0.16
CA GLU A 93 10.03 -6.47 -0.44
C GLU A 93 8.61 -6.88 -0.11
N LYS A 94 7.97 -7.59 -1.04
CA LYS A 94 6.62 -8.10 -0.88
C LYS A 94 6.63 -9.61 -0.86
N THR A 95 6.02 -10.20 0.15
CA THR A 95 5.79 -11.64 0.23
C THR A 95 4.29 -11.87 0.11
N ILE A 96 3.89 -12.60 -0.93
CA ILE A 96 2.48 -12.85 -1.24
C ILE A 96 2.16 -14.31 -0.91
N THR A 97 1.10 -14.52 -0.11
CA THR A 97 0.57 -15.85 0.17
C THR A 97 -0.84 -15.93 -0.38
N VAL A 98 -1.08 -16.87 -1.27
CA VAL A 98 -2.41 -17.13 -1.83
C VAL A 98 -2.94 -18.42 -1.25
N HIS A 99 -4.16 -18.38 -0.73
CA HIS A 99 -4.85 -19.51 -0.12
C HIS A 99 -5.99 -19.98 -1.02
N GLY A 100 -6.11 -21.25 -1.20
CA GLY A 100 -7.16 -21.85 -1.97
C GLY A 100 -6.77 -23.28 -2.33
N ASP A 101 -7.41 -24.28 -1.69
CA ASP A 101 -7.06 -25.69 -1.86
C ASP A 101 -7.23 -26.16 -3.31
N LYS A 102 -8.12 -25.51 -4.05
CA LYS A 102 -8.42 -25.88 -5.44
C LYS A 102 -7.60 -25.13 -6.47
N LEU A 103 -6.74 -24.20 -6.03
CA LEU A 103 -5.84 -23.51 -6.95
C LEU A 103 -4.78 -24.47 -7.45
N THR A 104 -4.53 -24.48 -8.77
CA THR A 104 -3.43 -25.25 -9.34
C THR A 104 -2.10 -24.54 -9.11
N GLY A 105 -0.99 -25.26 -9.27
CA GLY A 105 0.33 -24.66 -9.18
C GLY A 105 0.54 -23.54 -10.20
N GLU A 106 0.02 -23.72 -11.41
CA GLU A 106 0.10 -22.71 -12.47
C GLU A 106 -0.69 -21.45 -12.11
N GLN A 107 -1.89 -21.64 -11.53
CA GLN A 107 -2.70 -20.52 -11.07
C GLN A 107 -2.02 -19.75 -9.96
N ARG A 108 -1.42 -20.45 -8.99
CA ARG A 108 -0.68 -19.82 -7.89
C ARG A 108 0.48 -18.99 -8.42
N GLN A 109 1.24 -19.55 -9.34
CA GLN A 109 2.38 -18.86 -9.97
C GLN A 109 1.92 -17.62 -10.72
N LYS A 110 0.82 -17.72 -11.46
CA LYS A 110 0.28 -16.59 -12.21
C LYS A 110 -0.16 -15.47 -11.28
N LEU A 111 -0.79 -15.79 -10.16
CA LEU A 111 -1.22 -14.80 -9.19
C LEU A 111 -0.02 -14.05 -8.58
N ILE A 112 1.08 -14.75 -8.31
CA ILE A 112 2.31 -14.10 -7.84
C ILE A 112 2.87 -13.15 -8.90
N GLU A 113 2.85 -13.54 -10.17
CA GLU A 113 3.28 -12.67 -11.26
C GLU A 113 2.42 -11.42 -11.37
N ILE A 114 1.10 -11.58 -11.22
CA ILE A 114 0.15 -10.46 -11.28
C ILE A 114 0.38 -9.51 -10.09
N ALA A 115 0.75 -10.04 -8.92
CA ALA A 115 1.04 -9.22 -7.75
C ALA A 115 2.13 -8.17 -8.01
N ALA A 116 3.06 -8.45 -8.91
CA ALA A 116 4.15 -7.52 -9.26
C ALA A 116 3.69 -6.41 -10.22
N LYS A 117 2.45 -6.43 -10.67
CA LYS A 117 1.92 -5.48 -11.65
C LYS A 117 0.86 -4.54 -11.08
N CYS A 118 0.83 -4.37 -9.76
CA CYS A 118 -0.18 -3.50 -9.16
C CYS A 118 0.09 -2.02 -9.51
N PRO A 119 -0.97 -1.22 -9.68
CA PRO A 119 -0.82 0.19 -10.09
C PRO A 119 0.07 1.02 -9.18
N VAL A 120 -0.01 0.85 -7.86
CA VAL A 120 0.81 1.62 -6.92
C VAL A 120 2.29 1.26 -7.09
N GLN A 121 2.62 -0.01 -7.31
CA GLN A 121 4.00 -0.41 -7.58
C GLN A 121 4.53 0.26 -8.85
N ARG A 122 3.73 0.28 -9.90
CA ARG A 122 4.11 0.94 -11.15
C ARG A 122 4.36 2.43 -10.95
N THR A 123 3.55 3.07 -10.10
CA THR A 123 3.74 4.47 -9.75
C THR A 123 5.08 4.67 -9.04
N LEU A 124 5.38 3.84 -8.04
CA LEU A 124 6.62 3.94 -7.28
C LEU A 124 7.86 3.65 -8.13
N GLU A 125 7.74 2.77 -9.12
CA GLU A 125 8.84 2.42 -10.02
C GLU A 125 8.96 3.34 -11.23
N GLY A 126 7.98 4.18 -11.47
CA GLY A 126 7.91 5.03 -12.65
C GLY A 126 8.29 6.47 -12.38
N LYS A 127 7.83 7.34 -13.28
CA LYS A 127 8.04 8.78 -13.15
C LYS A 127 6.96 9.39 -12.28
N VAL A 128 7.38 10.19 -11.32
CA VAL A 128 6.49 10.91 -10.40
C VAL A 128 6.84 12.38 -10.47
N GLU A 129 5.84 13.23 -10.70
CA GLU A 129 6.00 14.68 -10.66
C GLU A 129 5.27 15.22 -9.44
N ILE A 130 5.97 15.98 -8.61
CA ILE A 130 5.40 16.59 -7.40
C ILE A 130 5.63 18.09 -7.49
N THR A 131 4.53 18.84 -7.46
CA THR A 131 4.57 20.31 -7.51
C THR A 131 4.20 20.86 -6.14
N THR A 132 5.04 21.74 -5.61
CA THR A 132 4.77 22.41 -4.34
C THR A 132 4.39 23.85 -4.64
N VAL A 133 3.25 24.28 -4.15
CA VAL A 133 2.72 25.65 -4.38
C VAL A 133 2.61 26.41 -3.07
#